data_8a7d2814b79678a62949f9780f6e76bc
#
_entry.id   8a7d2814b79678a62949f9780f6e76bc
#
_cell.length_a   1.000
_cell.length_b   1.000
_cell.length_c   1.000
_cell.angle_alpha   90.00
_cell.angle_beta   90.00
_cell.angle_gamma   90.00
#
_symmetry.space_group_name_H-M   'P 1'
#
loop_
_entity.id
_entity.type
_entity.pdbx_description
1 polymer ?
#
loop_
_entity_poly.entity_id
_entity_poly.type
_entity_poly.pdbx_seq_one_letter_code
_entity_poly.pdbx_strand_id
1 'polypeptide(L)'
;MQNNIKIKKGIESLGVEILSWNPDSQMIKYKVTGTPVCQYDQHSRARVGIKFLDYTVSKEPSYVVYTQVWDTMEKDAEFKKEVYETLAELEDIRNNKHCGEELSGYNLMSRECSYVVEQNIGSLRGQMARRLQFCEEEFIVGLHWLLRQKMIDEGIELAHQFKPMCDVTKKCEYAKADYLSNAFGCLFAGCGRWKSHADYASFNQSCTTPELVKEQTGITCTKSEYELELEKSE
;
A
#
# COMPACT_ATOMS: atom_id res chain seq x y z
N MET A 1 -12.39 15.05 -28.55
CA MET A 1 -10.98 14.83 -28.19
C MET A 1 -10.94 13.64 -27.24
N GLN A 2 -10.36 12.50 -27.66
CA GLN A 2 -10.12 11.41 -26.70
C GLN A 2 -9.06 11.92 -25.73
N ASN A 3 -9.49 12.27 -24.53
CA ASN A 3 -8.58 12.58 -23.45
C ASN A 3 -7.67 11.36 -23.25
N ASN A 4 -6.36 11.56 -23.30
CA ASN A 4 -5.34 10.52 -23.09
C ASN A 4 -5.35 10.03 -21.62
N ILE A 5 -6.50 9.54 -21.17
CA ILE A 5 -6.65 9.01 -19.80
C ILE A 5 -5.85 7.73 -19.70
N LYS A 6 -4.95 7.72 -18.72
CA LYS A 6 -4.16 6.54 -18.36
C LYS A 6 -4.72 5.96 -17.07
N ILE A 7 -5.05 4.68 -17.08
CA ILE A 7 -5.43 3.94 -15.88
C ILE A 7 -4.34 2.90 -15.62
N LYS A 8 -3.86 2.83 -14.40
CA LYS A 8 -2.81 1.91 -13.95
C LYS A 8 -3.37 0.94 -12.93
N LYS A 9 -2.88 -0.28 -12.97
CA LYS A 9 -3.32 -1.34 -12.08
C LYS A 9 -2.62 -1.25 -10.72
N GLY A 10 -3.38 -1.12 -9.67
CA GLY A 10 -3.09 -1.37 -8.27
C GLY A 10 -1.63 -1.25 -7.84
N ILE A 11 -1.18 -2.21 -7.09
CA ILE A 11 0.18 -2.28 -6.53
C ILE A 11 1.28 -2.26 -7.63
N GLU A 12 0.98 -2.78 -8.82
CA GLU A 12 1.95 -2.84 -9.93
C GLU A 12 2.45 -1.45 -10.37
N SER A 13 1.67 -0.40 -10.09
CA SER A 13 2.05 0.98 -10.39
C SER A 13 2.97 1.62 -9.35
N LEU A 14 3.05 1.05 -8.14
CA LEU A 14 3.82 1.61 -7.04
C LEU A 14 5.32 1.60 -7.29
N GLY A 15 5.95 2.73 -7.03
CA GLY A 15 7.40 2.85 -6.99
C GLY A 15 7.87 3.40 -5.63
N VAL A 16 8.95 2.85 -5.12
CA VAL A 16 9.65 3.36 -3.93
C VAL A 16 11.13 3.47 -4.24
N GLU A 17 11.71 4.62 -3.91
CA GLU A 17 13.12 4.94 -4.04
C GLU A 17 13.65 5.45 -2.71
N ILE A 18 14.73 4.87 -2.19
CA ILE A 18 15.42 5.39 -1.01
C ILE A 18 16.31 6.53 -1.46
N LEU A 19 16.04 7.73 -0.95
CA LEU A 19 16.80 8.94 -1.28
C LEU A 19 18.00 9.14 -0.36
N SER A 20 17.85 8.81 0.91
CA SER A 20 18.95 8.84 1.87
C SER A 20 18.62 8.00 3.13
N TRP A 21 19.69 7.47 3.73
CA TRP A 21 19.66 6.84 5.04
C TRP A 21 20.78 7.42 5.91
N ASN A 22 20.45 7.86 7.10
CA ASN A 22 21.42 8.35 8.08
C ASN A 22 21.34 7.47 9.34
N PRO A 23 22.31 6.57 9.57
CA PRO A 23 22.29 5.66 10.71
C PRO A 23 22.49 6.37 12.05
N ASP A 24 23.22 7.51 12.10
CA ASP A 24 23.47 8.23 13.34
C ASP A 24 22.20 8.91 13.87
N SER A 25 21.45 9.54 13.00
CA SER A 25 20.16 10.16 13.34
C SER A 25 18.99 9.20 13.24
N GLN A 26 19.19 8.00 12.72
CA GLN A 26 18.14 7.03 12.42
C GLN A 26 17.02 7.59 11.54
N MET A 27 17.37 8.44 10.60
CA MET A 27 16.41 9.08 9.68
C MET A 27 16.54 8.47 8.29
N ILE A 28 15.40 8.09 7.72
CA ILE A 28 15.28 7.62 6.34
C ILE A 28 14.46 8.63 5.53
N LYS A 29 14.91 8.90 4.31
CA LYS A 29 14.17 9.68 3.33
C LYS A 29 13.90 8.84 2.09
N TYR A 30 12.64 8.76 1.67
CA TYR A 30 12.26 7.98 0.52
C TYR A 30 11.17 8.67 -0.29
N LYS A 31 11.12 8.35 -1.58
CA LYS A 31 10.12 8.83 -2.53
C LYS A 31 9.14 7.72 -2.86
N VAL A 32 7.86 8.07 -2.90
CA VAL A 32 6.77 7.21 -3.36
C VAL A 32 6.21 7.77 -4.66
N THR A 33 5.98 6.90 -5.63
CA THR A 33 5.42 7.25 -6.95
C THR A 33 4.36 6.24 -7.35
N GLY A 34 3.53 6.60 -8.32
CA GLY A 34 2.52 5.70 -8.89
C GLY A 34 1.45 5.27 -7.89
N THR A 35 1.13 6.10 -6.92
CA THR A 35 0.14 5.86 -5.88
C THR A 35 -1.08 6.75 -6.06
N PRO A 36 -2.30 6.31 -5.69
CA PRO A 36 -3.47 7.16 -5.72
C PRO A 36 -3.47 8.18 -4.57
N VAL A 37 -4.14 9.31 -4.75
CA VAL A 37 -4.26 10.37 -3.74
C VAL A 37 -4.81 9.83 -2.41
N CYS A 38 -5.78 8.91 -2.44
CA CYS A 38 -6.32 8.32 -1.21
C CYS A 38 -5.24 7.63 -0.36
N GLN A 39 -4.24 7.05 -0.99
CA GLN A 39 -3.12 6.42 -0.31
C GLN A 39 -2.23 7.45 0.40
N TYR A 40 -1.94 8.58 -0.27
CA TYR A 40 -1.24 9.69 0.38
C TYR A 40 -1.98 10.17 1.61
N ASP A 41 -3.30 10.37 1.52
CA ASP A 41 -4.13 10.81 2.65
C ASP A 41 -4.07 9.83 3.82
N GLN A 42 -4.12 8.54 3.55
CA GLN A 42 -4.00 7.52 4.59
C GLN A 42 -2.59 7.48 5.21
N HIS A 43 -1.56 7.56 4.38
CA HIS A 43 -0.17 7.56 4.85
C HIS A 43 0.12 8.82 5.67
N SER A 44 -0.37 9.97 5.25
CA SER A 44 -0.17 11.27 5.93
C SER A 44 -0.84 11.37 7.31
N ARG A 45 -1.74 10.47 7.65
CA ARG A 45 -2.33 10.38 9.00
C ARG A 45 -1.35 9.87 10.05
N ALA A 46 -0.24 9.25 9.67
CA ALA A 46 0.87 8.97 10.57
C ALA A 46 1.56 10.30 10.94
N ARG A 47 1.44 10.73 12.21
CA ARG A 47 1.84 12.08 12.63
C ARG A 47 3.11 12.13 13.47
N VAL A 48 3.61 10.99 13.94
CA VAL A 48 4.74 10.94 14.86
C VAL A 48 6.00 10.50 14.13
N GLY A 49 7.03 11.35 14.16
CA GLY A 49 8.34 11.04 13.58
C GLY A 49 8.36 10.91 12.07
N ILE A 50 7.39 11.49 11.37
CA ILE A 50 7.25 11.48 9.91
C ILE A 50 6.98 12.89 9.40
N LYS A 51 7.61 13.24 8.27
CA LYS A 51 7.42 14.49 7.56
C LYS A 51 7.19 14.20 6.09
N PHE A 52 6.12 14.76 5.53
CA PHE A 52 5.79 14.68 4.11
C PHE A 52 6.31 15.91 3.39
N LEU A 53 6.97 15.68 2.26
CA LEU A 53 7.63 16.67 1.43
C LEU A 53 7.22 16.45 -0.04
N ASP A 54 7.31 17.49 -0.85
CA ASP A 54 7.23 17.43 -2.31
C ASP A 54 6.02 16.65 -2.87
N TYR A 55 4.85 16.84 -2.24
CA TYR A 55 3.61 16.24 -2.75
C TYR A 55 3.24 16.82 -4.12
N THR A 56 3.02 15.96 -5.09
CA THR A 56 2.68 16.33 -6.47
C THR A 56 1.63 15.38 -7.03
N VAL A 57 0.54 15.92 -7.54
CA VAL A 57 -0.45 15.18 -8.32
C VAL A 57 -0.03 15.19 -9.80
N SER A 58 -0.20 14.08 -10.49
CA SER A 58 0.13 13.97 -11.92
C SER A 58 -0.55 15.10 -12.72
N LYS A 59 0.22 15.77 -13.57
CA LYS A 59 -0.32 16.78 -14.50
C LYS A 59 -1.13 16.14 -15.62
N GLU A 60 -0.73 14.95 -16.06
CA GLU A 60 -1.49 14.15 -17.01
C GLU A 60 -2.68 13.49 -16.33
N PRO A 61 -3.79 13.20 -17.05
CA PRO A 61 -4.93 12.46 -16.52
C PRO A 61 -4.56 10.99 -16.30
N SER A 62 -3.80 10.72 -15.24
CA SER A 62 -3.34 9.40 -14.84
C SER A 62 -4.00 9.00 -13.52
N TYR A 63 -4.54 7.80 -13.48
CA TYR A 63 -5.32 7.24 -12.38
C TYR A 63 -4.76 5.87 -11.98
N VAL A 64 -4.80 5.58 -10.70
CA VAL A 64 -4.41 4.28 -10.15
C VAL A 64 -5.64 3.69 -9.48
N VAL A 65 -6.02 2.50 -9.90
CA VAL A 65 -7.20 1.80 -9.39
C VAL A 65 -6.80 0.54 -8.64
N TYR A 66 -7.64 0.11 -7.71
CA TYR A 66 -7.46 -1.17 -7.02
C TYR A 66 -7.42 -2.34 -8.00
N THR A 67 -6.65 -3.36 -7.66
CA THR A 67 -6.53 -4.58 -8.48
C THR A 67 -7.89 -5.18 -8.82
N GLN A 68 -8.82 -5.21 -7.87
CA GLN A 68 -10.18 -5.72 -8.11
C GLN A 68 -10.94 -4.90 -9.16
N VAL A 69 -10.82 -3.58 -9.15
CA VAL A 69 -11.45 -2.71 -10.15
C VAL A 69 -10.82 -2.94 -11.51
N TRP A 70 -9.49 -3.03 -11.57
CA TRP A 70 -8.78 -3.34 -12.81
C TRP A 70 -9.21 -4.69 -13.40
N ASP A 71 -9.23 -5.74 -12.58
CA ASP A 71 -9.61 -7.09 -13.02
C ASP A 71 -11.06 -7.16 -13.49
N THR A 72 -11.95 -6.33 -12.94
CA THR A 72 -13.32 -6.18 -13.42
C THR A 72 -13.34 -5.49 -14.79
N MET A 73 -12.58 -4.40 -14.97
CA MET A 73 -12.45 -3.71 -16.25
C MET A 73 -11.91 -4.62 -17.36
N GLU A 74 -11.01 -5.54 -17.04
CA GLU A 74 -10.46 -6.48 -18.04
C GLU A 74 -11.45 -7.58 -18.45
N LYS A 75 -12.42 -7.88 -17.58
CA LYS A 75 -13.46 -8.92 -17.84
C LYS A 75 -14.75 -8.34 -18.41
N ASP A 76 -15.03 -7.07 -18.17
CA ASP A 76 -16.26 -6.40 -18.54
C ASP A 76 -15.95 -5.13 -19.36
N ALA A 77 -16.13 -5.23 -20.67
CA ALA A 77 -15.85 -4.15 -21.61
C ALA A 77 -16.81 -2.95 -21.45
N GLU A 78 -18.05 -3.19 -21.01
CA GLU A 78 -19.03 -2.14 -20.75
C GLU A 78 -18.65 -1.35 -19.49
N PHE A 79 -18.34 -2.03 -18.42
CA PHE A 79 -17.82 -1.41 -17.20
C PHE A 79 -16.53 -0.63 -17.45
N LYS A 80 -15.59 -1.19 -18.22
CA LYS A 80 -14.38 -0.49 -18.63
C LYS A 80 -14.69 0.81 -19.36
N LYS A 81 -15.62 0.79 -20.30
CA LYS A 81 -16.06 1.96 -21.05
C LYS A 81 -16.66 3.01 -20.12
N GLU A 82 -17.56 2.63 -19.23
CA GLU A 82 -18.18 3.53 -18.26
C GLU A 82 -17.14 4.21 -17.36
N VAL A 83 -16.13 3.47 -16.89
CA VAL A 83 -15.03 4.04 -16.08
C VAL A 83 -14.28 5.12 -16.89
N TYR A 84 -13.91 4.83 -18.15
CA TYR A 84 -13.22 5.82 -18.99
C TYR A 84 -14.07 7.05 -19.30
N GLU A 85 -15.36 6.87 -19.58
CA GLU A 85 -16.31 7.97 -19.85
C GLU A 85 -16.48 8.85 -18.63
N THR A 86 -16.67 8.24 -17.45
CA THR A 86 -16.77 8.97 -16.17
C THR A 86 -15.52 9.79 -15.88
N LEU A 87 -14.32 9.21 -16.05
CA LEU A 87 -13.07 9.91 -15.84
C LEU A 87 -12.87 11.04 -16.86
N ALA A 88 -13.32 10.86 -18.11
CA ALA A 88 -13.25 11.89 -19.14
C ALA A 88 -14.16 13.07 -18.82
N GLU A 89 -15.38 12.81 -18.36
CA GLU A 89 -16.30 13.88 -17.90
C GLU A 89 -15.73 14.67 -16.74
N LEU A 90 -15.13 13.98 -15.76
CA LEU A 90 -14.51 14.62 -14.60
C LEU A 90 -13.30 15.48 -14.99
N GLU A 91 -12.47 15.01 -15.92
CA GLU A 91 -11.36 15.82 -16.45
C GLU A 91 -11.86 17.01 -17.28
N ASP A 92 -12.96 16.86 -18.02
CA ASP A 92 -13.58 17.97 -18.77
C ASP A 92 -14.12 19.03 -17.82
N ILE A 93 -14.82 18.64 -16.75
CA ILE A 93 -15.28 19.56 -15.70
C ILE A 93 -14.09 20.31 -15.08
N ARG A 94 -13.01 19.59 -14.79
CA ARG A 94 -11.80 20.18 -14.20
C ARG A 94 -11.13 21.20 -15.12
N ASN A 95 -11.05 20.90 -16.42
CA ASN A 95 -10.33 21.72 -17.39
C ASN A 95 -11.15 22.90 -17.93
N ASN A 96 -12.46 22.73 -18.05
CA ASN A 96 -13.32 23.67 -18.78
C ASN A 96 -14.15 24.61 -17.88
N LYS A 97 -14.31 24.26 -16.62
CA LYS A 97 -15.01 25.15 -15.68
C LYS A 97 -13.98 25.91 -14.87
N HIS A 98 -13.75 27.16 -15.20
CA HIS A 98 -12.86 28.15 -14.58
C HIS A 98 -12.89 28.23 -13.03
N CYS A 99 -13.03 27.08 -12.38
CA CYS A 99 -13.14 26.91 -10.95
C CYS A 99 -11.76 26.59 -10.31
N GLY A 100 -10.71 27.12 -10.85
CA GLY A 100 -9.34 27.20 -10.34
C GLY A 100 -9.00 26.36 -9.10
N GLU A 101 -8.73 27.05 -8.01
CA GLU A 101 -8.37 26.43 -6.73
C GLU A 101 -9.54 25.73 -6.02
N GLU A 102 -10.79 26.13 -6.28
CA GLU A 102 -11.96 25.50 -5.67
C GLU A 102 -12.18 24.06 -6.10
N LEU A 103 -11.75 23.68 -7.31
CA LEU A 103 -11.76 22.30 -7.78
C LEU A 103 -10.54 21.48 -7.34
N SER A 104 -9.54 22.09 -6.71
CA SER A 104 -8.45 21.30 -6.11
C SER A 104 -8.96 20.33 -5.03
N GLY A 105 -10.10 20.64 -4.38
CA GLY A 105 -10.83 19.74 -3.50
C GLY A 105 -11.50 18.55 -4.20
N TYR A 106 -11.65 18.58 -5.52
CA TYR A 106 -12.15 17.49 -6.35
C TYR A 106 -11.03 16.67 -6.99
N ASN A 107 -9.84 16.65 -6.41
CA ASN A 107 -8.84 15.66 -6.79
C ASN A 107 -9.45 14.28 -6.55
N LEU A 108 -9.73 13.61 -7.67
CA LEU A 108 -10.26 12.26 -7.59
C LEU A 108 -9.29 11.41 -6.77
N MET A 109 -9.83 10.70 -5.80
CA MET A 109 -9.03 9.90 -4.84
C MET A 109 -8.16 8.85 -5.52
N SER A 110 -8.52 8.44 -6.74
CA SER A 110 -7.75 7.54 -7.60
C SER A 110 -6.69 8.22 -8.46
N ARG A 111 -6.62 9.56 -8.48
CA ARG A 111 -5.62 10.27 -9.29
C ARG A 111 -4.21 9.95 -8.81
N GLU A 112 -3.32 9.72 -9.77
CA GLU A 112 -1.92 9.39 -9.47
C GLU A 112 -1.21 10.56 -8.82
N CYS A 113 -0.47 10.28 -7.76
CA CYS A 113 0.38 11.24 -7.09
C CYS A 113 1.76 10.65 -6.75
N SER A 114 2.66 11.54 -6.38
CA SER A 114 3.96 11.21 -5.82
C SER A 114 4.28 12.12 -4.64
N TYR A 115 5.09 11.66 -3.72
CA TYR A 115 5.52 12.43 -2.56
C TYR A 115 6.83 11.91 -2.00
N VAL A 116 7.50 12.74 -1.21
CA VAL A 116 8.70 12.38 -0.47
C VAL A 116 8.37 12.33 1.02
N VAL A 117 8.93 11.35 1.69
CA VAL A 117 8.78 11.15 3.14
C VAL A 117 10.15 11.18 3.78
N GLU A 118 10.26 11.89 4.89
CA GLU A 118 11.37 11.82 5.83
C GLU A 118 10.85 11.31 7.17
N GLN A 119 11.41 10.20 7.66
CA GLN A 119 10.85 9.48 8.80
C GLN A 119 11.93 8.90 9.69
N ASN A 120 11.68 8.95 11.02
CA ASN A 120 12.50 8.23 11.98
C ASN A 120 12.24 6.72 11.90
N ILE A 121 13.30 5.91 11.97
CA ILE A 121 13.22 4.45 11.83
C ILE A 121 12.39 3.79 12.93
N GLY A 122 12.41 4.32 14.15
CA GLY A 122 11.56 3.81 15.24
C GLY A 122 10.08 4.02 14.98
N SER A 123 9.72 5.18 14.43
CA SER A 123 8.35 5.46 13.96
C SER A 123 7.97 4.56 12.79
N LEU A 124 8.87 4.38 11.83
CA LEU A 124 8.67 3.48 10.69
C LEU A 124 8.45 2.03 11.14
N ARG A 125 9.25 1.54 12.11
CA ARG A 125 9.08 0.19 12.66
C ARG A 125 7.70 -0.02 13.26
N GLY A 126 7.20 0.93 14.03
CA GLY A 126 5.84 0.88 14.59
C GLY A 126 4.76 0.90 13.50
N GLN A 127 4.98 1.65 12.45
CA GLN A 127 4.10 1.72 11.28
C GLN A 127 4.12 0.41 10.49
N MET A 128 5.31 -0.13 10.20
CA MET A 128 5.50 -1.40 9.50
C MET A 128 4.78 -2.55 10.19
N ALA A 129 4.85 -2.65 11.51
CA ALA A 129 4.19 -3.70 12.26
C ALA A 129 2.68 -3.78 11.98
N ARG A 130 2.03 -2.64 11.73
CA ARG A 130 0.60 -2.59 11.38
C ARG A 130 0.36 -2.72 9.88
N ARG A 131 1.14 -2.04 9.07
CA ARG A 131 0.90 -1.86 7.63
C ARG A 131 1.39 -3.01 6.75
N LEU A 132 2.21 -3.90 7.29
CA LEU A 132 2.60 -5.15 6.61
C LEU A 132 1.53 -6.25 6.71
N GLN A 133 0.43 -6.03 7.44
CA GLN A 133 -0.64 -7.01 7.60
C GLN A 133 -1.55 -7.01 6.35
N PHE A 134 -1.83 -8.19 5.81
CA PHE A 134 -2.69 -8.35 4.61
C PHE A 134 -4.17 -8.01 4.82
N CYS A 135 -4.58 -7.71 6.04
CA CYS A 135 -5.92 -7.20 6.33
C CYS A 135 -6.06 -5.68 6.13
N GLU A 136 -4.95 -5.00 5.90
CA GLU A 136 -4.94 -3.59 5.57
C GLU A 136 -5.28 -3.39 4.08
N GLU A 137 -5.45 -2.15 3.70
CA GLU A 137 -5.77 -1.78 2.33
C GLU A 137 -4.60 -2.07 1.38
N GLU A 138 -4.91 -2.54 0.17
CA GLU A 138 -3.98 -3.04 -0.85
C GLU A 138 -2.75 -2.15 -1.07
N PHE A 139 -2.96 -0.84 -1.29
CA PHE A 139 -1.86 0.08 -1.56
C PHE A 139 -0.97 0.31 -0.33
N ILE A 140 -1.56 0.31 0.87
CA ILE A 140 -0.81 0.45 2.12
C ILE A 140 0.09 -0.75 2.33
N VAL A 141 -0.45 -1.94 2.14
CA VAL A 141 0.30 -3.20 2.24
C VAL A 141 1.42 -3.21 1.21
N GLY A 142 1.09 -2.97 -0.06
CA GLY A 142 2.06 -2.95 -1.15
C GLY A 142 3.18 -1.93 -0.93
N LEU A 143 2.84 -0.70 -0.54
CA LEU A 143 3.81 0.34 -0.24
C LEU A 143 4.82 -0.10 0.84
N HIS A 144 4.32 -0.65 1.96
CA HIS A 144 5.19 -0.98 3.08
C HIS A 144 6.06 -2.22 2.81
N TRP A 145 5.54 -3.22 2.09
CA TRP A 145 6.36 -4.35 1.64
C TRP A 145 7.41 -3.92 0.64
N LEU A 146 7.08 -3.06 -0.32
CA LEU A 146 8.03 -2.54 -1.29
C LEU A 146 9.10 -1.67 -0.61
N LEU A 147 8.71 -0.79 0.33
CA LEU A 147 9.63 0.02 1.10
C LEU A 147 10.60 -0.85 1.93
N ARG A 148 10.08 -1.87 2.62
CA ARG A 148 10.92 -2.82 3.35
C ARG A 148 11.94 -3.48 2.43
N GLN A 149 11.52 -3.97 1.27
CA GLN A 149 12.43 -4.62 0.32
C GLN A 149 13.48 -3.63 -0.20
N LYS A 150 13.09 -2.42 -0.56
CA LYS A 150 14.04 -1.39 -1.00
C LYS A 150 15.07 -1.02 0.06
N MET A 151 14.68 -0.99 1.33
CA MET A 151 15.62 -0.79 2.43
C MET A 151 16.63 -1.94 2.54
N ILE A 152 16.19 -3.18 2.36
CA ILE A 152 17.05 -4.36 2.35
C ILE A 152 18.03 -4.28 1.16
N ASP A 153 17.53 -3.97 -0.03
CA ASP A 153 18.34 -3.84 -1.26
C ASP A 153 19.43 -2.75 -1.11
N GLU A 154 19.18 -1.71 -0.33
CA GLU A 154 20.13 -0.63 0.00
C GLU A 154 21.03 -0.96 1.22
N GLY A 155 20.98 -2.19 1.74
CA GLY A 155 21.82 -2.65 2.86
C GLY A 155 21.43 -2.07 4.22
N ILE A 156 20.19 -1.65 4.40
CA ILE A 156 19.68 -1.18 5.70
C ILE A 156 19.27 -2.38 6.53
N GLU A 157 20.20 -2.94 7.29
CA GLU A 157 20.04 -4.18 8.09
C GLU A 157 18.79 -4.19 8.99
N LEU A 158 18.42 -3.04 9.55
CA LEU A 158 17.23 -2.93 10.40
C LEU A 158 15.92 -3.34 9.70
N ALA A 159 15.88 -3.27 8.37
CA ALA A 159 14.69 -3.63 7.60
C ALA A 159 14.36 -5.13 7.69
N HIS A 160 15.35 -6.00 7.93
CA HIS A 160 15.15 -7.43 8.18
C HIS A 160 14.29 -7.70 9.43
N GLN A 161 14.30 -6.78 10.38
CA GLN A 161 13.52 -6.88 11.61
C GLN A 161 12.06 -6.42 11.47
N PHE A 162 11.68 -5.86 10.34
CA PHE A 162 10.32 -5.36 10.13
C PHE A 162 9.37 -6.51 9.80
N LYS A 163 8.41 -6.73 10.67
CA LYS A 163 7.42 -7.82 10.59
C LYS A 163 6.02 -7.29 10.87
N PRO A 164 4.99 -7.92 10.30
CA PRO A 164 3.62 -7.64 10.70
C PRO A 164 3.37 -7.96 12.16
N MET A 165 2.49 -7.22 12.80
CA MET A 165 2.15 -7.42 14.21
C MET A 165 1.61 -8.83 14.47
N CYS A 166 0.87 -9.40 13.54
CA CYS A 166 0.34 -10.75 13.65
C CYS A 166 1.46 -11.83 13.68
N ASP A 167 2.60 -11.59 13.04
CA ASP A 167 3.77 -12.50 13.14
C ASP A 167 4.48 -12.34 14.50
N VAL A 168 4.53 -11.12 15.03
CA VAL A 168 5.15 -10.85 16.33
C VAL A 168 4.30 -11.40 17.47
N THR A 169 3.01 -11.13 17.46
CA THR A 169 2.08 -11.49 18.54
C THR A 169 1.52 -12.91 18.42
N LYS A 170 1.67 -13.53 17.24
CA LYS A 170 1.00 -14.79 16.88
C LYS A 170 -0.52 -14.74 17.07
N LYS A 171 -1.10 -13.55 16.92
CA LYS A 171 -2.53 -13.28 17.05
C LYS A 171 -2.97 -12.30 15.98
N CYS A 172 -4.15 -12.51 15.43
CA CYS A 172 -4.78 -11.52 14.57
C CYS A 172 -5.50 -10.48 15.43
N GLU A 173 -5.14 -9.20 15.29
CA GLU A 173 -5.79 -8.11 16.03
C GLU A 173 -7.28 -7.99 15.67
N TYR A 174 -7.64 -8.36 14.45
CA TYR A 174 -9.00 -8.28 13.93
C TYR A 174 -9.86 -9.53 14.23
N ALA A 175 -9.24 -10.56 14.76
CA ALA A 175 -9.92 -11.83 15.05
C ALA A 175 -11.06 -11.73 16.08
N LYS A 176 -11.05 -10.70 16.91
CA LYS A 176 -12.11 -10.45 17.92
C LYS A 176 -13.27 -9.61 17.40
N ALA A 177 -13.18 -9.13 16.17
CA ALA A 177 -14.16 -8.20 15.64
C ALA A 177 -15.14 -8.90 14.72
N ASP A 178 -16.03 -9.74 15.30
CA ASP A 178 -17.14 -10.37 14.57
C ASP A 178 -17.98 -9.35 13.78
N TYR A 179 -18.06 -8.09 14.27
CA TYR A 179 -18.76 -7.03 13.57
C TYR A 179 -18.01 -6.53 12.33
N LEU A 180 -16.68 -6.62 12.29
CA LEU A 180 -15.90 -6.21 11.11
C LEU A 180 -16.05 -7.18 9.95
N SER A 181 -16.18 -8.48 10.23
CA SER A 181 -16.47 -9.49 9.20
C SER A 181 -17.82 -9.26 8.54
N ASN A 182 -18.80 -8.78 9.29
CA ASN A 182 -20.15 -8.50 8.81
C ASN A 182 -20.29 -7.11 8.15
N ALA A 183 -19.56 -6.10 8.64
CA ALA A 183 -19.64 -4.72 8.13
C ALA A 183 -18.73 -4.47 6.91
N PHE A 184 -17.62 -5.19 6.81
CA PHE A 184 -16.60 -4.99 5.79
C PHE A 184 -16.19 -6.28 5.08
N GLY A 185 -17.04 -7.24 5.02
CA GLY A 185 -17.01 -8.61 4.45
C GLY A 185 -15.79 -9.10 3.67
N CYS A 186 -14.91 -8.20 3.25
CA CYS A 186 -13.71 -8.45 2.46
C CYS A 186 -12.39 -8.16 3.18
N LEU A 187 -12.40 -7.56 4.39
CA LEU A 187 -11.15 -7.23 5.10
C LEU A 187 -10.31 -8.47 5.41
N PHE A 188 -10.96 -9.63 5.58
CA PHE A 188 -10.29 -10.90 5.82
C PHE A 188 -10.09 -11.74 4.55
N ALA A 189 -10.79 -11.43 3.48
CA ALA A 189 -10.66 -12.16 2.21
C ALA A 189 -9.27 -12.00 1.60
N GLY A 190 -8.60 -10.86 1.83
CA GLY A 190 -7.24 -10.60 1.36
C GLY A 190 -6.15 -11.32 2.15
N CYS A 191 -6.41 -11.73 3.41
CA CYS A 191 -5.38 -12.35 4.24
C CYS A 191 -5.09 -13.82 3.90
N GLY A 192 -5.89 -14.51 3.07
CA GLY A 192 -5.65 -15.88 2.59
C GLY A 192 -5.47 -16.97 3.66
N ARG A 193 -5.27 -16.57 4.92
CA ARG A 193 -4.90 -17.40 6.05
C ARG A 193 -6.06 -17.97 6.83
N TRP A 194 -7.12 -17.21 6.86
CA TRP A 194 -8.25 -17.49 7.69
C TRP A 194 -9.34 -18.12 6.85
N LYS A 195 -9.40 -19.43 6.85
CA LYS A 195 -10.54 -20.16 6.28
C LYS A 195 -11.76 -20.05 7.18
N SER A 196 -11.55 -19.77 8.48
CA SER A 196 -12.61 -19.50 9.45
C SER A 196 -12.08 -18.74 10.67
N HIS A 197 -12.93 -18.01 11.39
CA HIS A 197 -12.59 -17.33 12.64
C HIS A 197 -12.10 -18.27 13.76
N ALA A 198 -12.35 -19.57 13.65
CA ALA A 198 -11.93 -20.57 14.63
C ALA A 198 -10.45 -20.95 14.50
N ASP A 199 -9.84 -20.74 13.33
CA ASP A 199 -8.48 -21.24 13.04
C ASP A 199 -7.38 -20.34 13.60
N TYR A 200 -7.68 -19.11 13.99
CA TYR A 200 -6.67 -18.17 14.47
C TYR A 200 -6.13 -18.47 15.89
N ALA A 201 -6.78 -19.33 16.63
CA ALA A 201 -6.30 -19.76 17.95
C ALA A 201 -5.09 -20.71 17.88
N SER A 202 -4.86 -21.33 16.72
CA SER A 202 -3.81 -22.34 16.48
C SER A 202 -2.67 -21.84 15.60
N PHE A 203 -2.37 -20.58 15.64
CA PHE A 203 -1.45 -19.90 14.76
C PHE A 203 0.03 -20.17 15.08
N ASN A 204 0.62 -21.18 14.46
CA ASN A 204 2.00 -21.60 14.69
C ASN A 204 2.98 -21.27 13.55
N GLN A 205 2.49 -20.73 12.42
CA GLN A 205 3.33 -20.43 11.26
C GLN A 205 3.48 -18.93 11.03
N SER A 206 4.62 -18.50 10.49
CA SER A 206 4.79 -17.14 10.03
C SER A 206 3.74 -16.78 8.99
N CYS A 207 3.16 -15.59 9.14
CA CYS A 207 2.15 -15.13 8.20
C CYS A 207 2.72 -14.64 6.90
N THR A 208 3.93 -14.38 6.84
CA THR A 208 4.48 -13.58 5.78
C THR A 208 5.69 -14.25 5.20
N THR A 209 5.45 -15.45 4.65
CA THR A 209 6.47 -16.05 3.79
C THR A 209 6.64 -15.20 2.54
N PRO A 210 7.84 -15.13 1.95
CA PRO A 210 8.08 -14.41 0.70
C PRO A 210 7.13 -14.82 -0.42
N GLU A 211 6.73 -16.08 -0.47
CA GLU A 211 5.77 -16.63 -1.43
C GLU A 211 4.38 -15.99 -1.26
N LEU A 212 3.89 -15.92 -0.02
CA LEU A 212 2.59 -15.31 0.28
C LEU A 212 2.61 -13.79 0.00
N VAL A 213 3.70 -13.10 0.34
CA VAL A 213 3.85 -11.68 0.00
C VAL A 213 3.78 -11.50 -1.51
N LYS A 214 4.49 -12.32 -2.28
CA LYS A 214 4.46 -12.28 -3.75
C LYS A 214 3.07 -12.57 -4.31
N GLU A 215 2.38 -13.57 -3.76
CA GLU A 215 1.02 -13.90 -4.18
C GLU A 215 0.04 -12.75 -3.94
N GLN A 216 0.11 -12.12 -2.77
CA GLN A 216 -0.85 -11.08 -2.36
C GLN A 216 -0.51 -9.68 -2.90
N THR A 217 0.75 -9.39 -3.16
CA THR A 217 1.20 -8.04 -3.53
C THR A 217 1.95 -7.96 -4.86
N GLY A 218 2.35 -9.09 -5.42
CA GLY A 218 3.25 -9.14 -6.58
C GLY A 218 4.73 -8.82 -6.25
N ILE A 219 5.03 -8.42 -5.00
CA ILE A 219 6.36 -7.98 -4.59
C ILE A 219 7.20 -9.19 -4.20
N THR A 220 8.37 -9.34 -4.81
CA THR A 220 9.36 -10.35 -4.40
C THR A 220 10.13 -9.84 -3.19
N CYS A 221 10.01 -10.54 -2.08
CA CYS A 221 10.67 -10.20 -0.82
C CYS A 221 11.80 -11.16 -0.50
N THR A 222 12.82 -10.63 0.20
CA THR A 222 13.87 -11.44 0.83
C THR A 222 13.37 -11.93 2.19
N LYS A 223 13.67 -13.18 2.54
CA LYS A 223 13.42 -13.73 3.87
C LYS A 223 14.08 -12.86 4.94
N SER A 224 13.40 -12.64 6.06
CA SER A 224 14.01 -11.99 7.21
C SER A 224 15.03 -12.92 7.87
N GLU A 225 15.99 -12.35 8.61
CA GLU A 225 16.95 -13.18 9.39
C GLU A 225 16.24 -14.16 10.32
N TYR A 226 15.15 -13.75 10.93
CA TYR A 226 14.36 -14.63 11.79
C TYR A 226 13.76 -15.82 11.04
N GLU A 227 13.29 -15.62 9.82
CA GLU A 227 12.79 -16.72 8.98
C GLU A 227 13.91 -17.68 8.60
N LEU A 228 15.11 -17.14 8.33
CA LEU A 228 16.31 -17.93 8.08
C LEU A 228 16.82 -18.69 9.33
N GLU A 229 16.65 -18.11 10.52
CA GLU A 229 16.98 -18.76 11.79
C GLU A 229 16.01 -19.88 12.16
N LEU A 230 14.71 -19.68 11.90
CA LEU A 230 13.70 -20.73 12.11
C LEU A 230 13.97 -21.95 11.23
N GLU A 231 14.33 -21.74 9.95
CA GLU A 231 14.65 -22.82 9.02
C GLU A 231 15.92 -23.62 9.42
N LYS A 232 16.82 -22.99 10.17
CA LYS A 232 18.03 -23.68 10.70
C LYS A 232 17.77 -24.47 11.98
N SER A 233 16.61 -24.23 12.62
CA SER A 233 16.23 -24.88 13.89
C SER A 233 15.25 -26.05 13.70
N GLU A 234 14.77 -26.26 12.49
CA GLU A 234 14.03 -27.46 12.05
C GLU A 234 14.97 -28.47 11.41
#